data_e782900450bd2f2e4887e4ca4f860750
#
_entry.id   e782900450bd2f2e4887e4ca4f860750
#
_cell.length_a   1.000
_cell.length_b   1.000
_cell.length_c   1.000
_cell.angle_alpha   90.00
_cell.angle_beta   90.00
_cell.angle_gamma   90.00
#
_symmetry.space_group_name_H-M   'P 1'
#
loop_
_entity.id
_entity.type
_entity.pdbx_description
1 polymer ?
#
loop_
_entity_poly.entity_id
_entity_poly.type
_entity_poly.pdbx_seq_one_letter_code
_entity_poly.pdbx_strand_id
1 'polypeptide(L)'
;MNTEETKTENTDAAEVKDVPKKRSSLRFIFIVGFFAFIAAILGVALLTNIMERKQESKNPFFRVVELTDETDDPAIWGKNFPMQYDGYKRTVDQKRTRYGGSEAIHKTPKDSDPRSVVSQSRLEEDPRLKIMWDGYAFAVDFREERGHGFMLDDQTFTERQGVTQQPGSCINCHASVYNTYKRLGNGDIFAGFDAVNKLPYQEARKQVTHPVA
;
A
#
# COMPACT_ATOMS: atom_id res chain seq x y z
N MET A 1 -56.45 -77.40 63.72
CA MET A 1 -55.24 -77.19 64.52
C MET A 1 -54.37 -76.20 63.77
N ASN A 2 -54.22 -75.10 64.34
CA ASN A 2 -53.72 -73.80 63.94
C ASN A 2 -52.65 -73.77 62.84
N THR A 3 -52.95 -73.01 61.83
CA THR A 3 -52.02 -72.50 60.82
C THR A 3 -51.95 -70.99 61.00
N GLU A 4 -50.78 -70.50 61.32
CA GLU A 4 -50.48 -69.07 61.36
C GLU A 4 -50.04 -68.60 60.00
N GLU A 5 -50.73 -67.59 59.47
CA GLU A 5 -50.36 -66.86 58.22
C GLU A 5 -49.25 -65.86 58.53
N THR A 6 -48.15 -65.94 57.83
CA THR A 6 -47.07 -64.94 57.84
C THR A 6 -47.25 -64.01 56.65
N LYS A 7 -47.50 -62.76 56.99
CA LYS A 7 -47.66 -61.65 56.06
C LYS A 7 -46.26 -61.18 55.56
N THR A 8 -46.03 -61.31 54.29
CA THR A 8 -44.84 -60.76 53.67
C THR A 8 -45.05 -59.31 53.30
N GLU A 9 -44.23 -58.50 53.86
CA GLU A 9 -44.15 -57.03 53.69
C GLU A 9 -43.44 -56.73 52.39
N ASN A 10 -44.10 -56.02 51.50
CA ASN A 10 -43.64 -55.64 50.19
C ASN A 10 -42.88 -54.34 50.37
N THR A 11 -41.55 -54.38 50.26
CA THR A 11 -40.69 -53.22 50.31
C THR A 11 -40.60 -52.66 48.91
N ASP A 12 -41.27 -51.55 48.68
CA ASP A 12 -41.12 -50.70 47.47
C ASP A 12 -39.69 -50.20 47.33
N ALA A 13 -38.94 -50.77 46.42
CA ALA A 13 -37.65 -50.26 46.02
C ALA A 13 -37.87 -48.95 45.20
N ALA A 14 -37.62 -47.83 45.84
CA ALA A 14 -37.59 -46.55 45.17
C ALA A 14 -36.54 -46.53 44.07
N GLU A 15 -37.03 -46.42 42.86
CA GLU A 15 -36.21 -46.22 41.64
C GLU A 15 -35.45 -44.89 41.76
N VAL A 16 -34.15 -44.96 42.04
CA VAL A 16 -33.26 -43.81 42.03
C VAL A 16 -33.09 -43.40 40.58
N LYS A 17 -33.84 -42.40 40.12
CA LYS A 17 -33.66 -41.74 38.86
C LYS A 17 -32.25 -41.13 38.82
N ASP A 18 -31.42 -41.70 37.98
CA ASP A 18 -30.08 -41.23 37.70
C ASP A 18 -30.19 -39.83 37.05
N VAL A 19 -29.91 -38.80 37.84
CA VAL A 19 -29.88 -37.40 37.39
C VAL A 19 -28.66 -37.28 36.47
N PRO A 20 -28.84 -36.97 35.17
CA PRO A 20 -27.72 -36.88 34.28
C PRO A 20 -26.76 -35.80 34.79
N LYS A 21 -25.58 -36.23 35.24
CA LYS A 21 -24.49 -35.34 35.64
C LYS A 21 -24.18 -34.42 34.46
N LYS A 22 -24.63 -33.17 34.54
CA LYS A 22 -24.38 -32.10 33.63
C LYS A 22 -22.86 -31.97 33.49
N ARG A 23 -22.25 -32.70 32.56
CA ARG A 23 -20.89 -32.49 32.10
C ARG A 23 -20.85 -31.17 31.32
N SER A 24 -21.33 -30.12 31.96
CA SER A 24 -21.15 -28.76 31.55
C SER A 24 -19.68 -28.47 31.76
N SER A 25 -18.92 -28.68 30.71
CA SER A 25 -18.60 -27.48 30.00
C SER A 25 -17.42 -26.74 30.61
N LEU A 26 -16.51 -27.43 31.32
CA LEU A 26 -15.18 -26.84 31.55
C LEU A 26 -14.56 -26.44 30.21
N ARG A 27 -14.74 -27.29 29.20
CA ARG A 27 -14.30 -26.98 27.79
C ARG A 27 -15.06 -25.77 27.21
N PHE A 28 -16.32 -25.66 27.45
CA PHE A 28 -17.12 -24.51 26.98
C PHE A 28 -16.68 -23.21 27.68
N ILE A 29 -16.42 -23.25 28.98
CA ILE A 29 -15.89 -22.11 29.73
C ILE A 29 -14.52 -21.69 29.19
N PHE A 30 -13.63 -22.66 28.92
CA PHE A 30 -12.33 -22.35 28.30
C PHE A 30 -12.45 -21.77 26.89
N ILE A 31 -13.35 -22.27 26.05
CA ILE A 31 -13.59 -21.74 24.72
C ILE A 31 -14.12 -20.31 24.79
N VAL A 32 -15.14 -20.06 25.61
CA VAL A 32 -15.70 -18.72 25.81
C VAL A 32 -14.65 -17.77 26.38
N GLY A 33 -13.89 -18.22 27.39
CA GLY A 33 -12.79 -17.43 27.94
C GLY A 33 -11.71 -17.09 26.94
N PHE A 34 -11.35 -18.03 26.08
CA PHE A 34 -10.37 -17.82 25.00
C PHE A 34 -10.85 -16.77 23.98
N PHE A 35 -12.09 -16.87 23.52
CA PHE A 35 -12.64 -15.87 22.60
C PHE A 35 -12.83 -14.50 23.25
N ALA A 36 -13.24 -14.47 24.51
CA ALA A 36 -13.34 -13.22 25.26
C ALA A 36 -11.95 -12.55 25.44
N PHE A 37 -10.92 -13.35 25.68
CA PHE A 37 -9.55 -12.87 25.79
C PHE A 37 -9.03 -12.29 24.47
N ILE A 38 -9.27 -12.99 23.34
CA ILE A 38 -8.94 -12.47 22.01
C ILE A 38 -9.69 -11.16 21.72
N ALA A 39 -10.99 -11.13 22.00
CA ALA A 39 -11.79 -9.92 21.82
C ALA A 39 -11.29 -8.74 22.67
N ALA A 40 -10.84 -9.02 23.89
CA ALA A 40 -10.23 -8.00 24.75
C ALA A 40 -8.91 -7.47 24.17
N ILE A 41 -8.03 -8.36 23.68
CA ILE A 41 -6.78 -7.94 23.01
C ILE A 41 -7.06 -7.08 21.80
N LEU A 42 -7.98 -7.50 20.92
CA LEU A 42 -8.38 -6.74 19.74
C LEU A 42 -8.99 -5.38 20.12
N GLY A 43 -9.80 -5.36 21.17
CA GLY A 43 -10.37 -4.12 21.73
C GLY A 43 -9.29 -3.14 22.22
N VAL A 44 -8.32 -3.65 22.98
CA VAL A 44 -7.20 -2.84 23.45
C VAL A 44 -6.37 -2.34 22.29
N ALA A 45 -6.02 -3.19 21.30
CA ALA A 45 -5.26 -2.80 20.13
C ALA A 45 -5.99 -1.72 19.32
N LEU A 46 -7.31 -1.84 19.16
CA LEU A 46 -8.12 -0.83 18.47
C LEU A 46 -8.14 0.49 19.25
N LEU A 47 -8.34 0.44 20.54
CA LEU A 47 -8.36 1.64 21.39
C LEU A 47 -6.99 2.34 21.38
N THR A 48 -5.90 1.58 21.45
CA THR A 48 -4.54 2.14 21.38
C THR A 48 -4.33 2.86 20.05
N ASN A 49 -4.69 2.22 18.94
CA ASN A 49 -4.58 2.83 17.61
C ASN A 49 -5.42 4.11 17.49
N ILE A 50 -6.64 4.12 18.01
CA ILE A 50 -7.49 5.31 18.02
C ILE A 50 -6.87 6.42 18.89
N MET A 51 -6.32 6.07 20.05
CA MET A 51 -5.68 7.04 20.93
C MET A 51 -4.41 7.63 20.32
N GLU A 52 -3.57 6.81 19.68
CA GLU A 52 -2.37 7.27 18.96
C GLU A 52 -2.75 8.24 17.84
N ARG A 53 -3.70 7.88 16.99
CA ARG A 53 -4.20 8.77 15.92
C ARG A 53 -4.78 10.07 16.46
N LYS A 54 -5.52 10.00 17.57
CA LYS A 54 -6.07 11.18 18.21
C LYS A 54 -4.99 12.05 18.85
N GLN A 55 -3.91 11.46 19.32
CA GLN A 55 -2.77 12.19 19.88
C GLN A 55 -1.92 12.81 18.78
N GLU A 56 -1.70 12.11 17.68
CA GLU A 56 -1.06 12.66 16.46
C GLU A 56 -1.83 13.85 15.91
N SER A 57 -3.16 13.77 15.88
CA SER A 57 -4.01 14.88 15.41
C SER A 57 -4.01 16.10 16.36
N LYS A 58 -3.66 15.92 17.64
CA LYS A 58 -3.56 16.98 18.64
C LYS A 58 -2.16 17.61 18.73
N ASN A 59 -1.13 16.91 18.25
CA ASN A 59 0.21 17.47 18.21
C ASN A 59 0.18 18.66 17.24
N PRO A 60 0.49 19.87 17.69
CA PRO A 60 0.53 21.01 16.79
C PRO A 60 1.61 20.78 15.76
N PHE A 61 1.20 20.39 14.57
CA PHE A 61 2.08 20.33 13.43
C PHE A 61 2.53 21.77 13.12
N PHE A 62 3.83 22.00 13.20
CA PHE A 62 4.39 23.31 12.92
C PHE A 62 4.40 23.52 11.40
N ARG A 63 3.49 24.32 10.91
CA ARG A 63 3.42 24.69 9.49
C ARG A 63 4.35 25.86 9.21
N VAL A 64 5.31 25.64 8.34
CA VAL A 64 6.19 26.69 7.81
C VAL A 64 5.50 27.45 6.69
N VAL A 65 4.75 26.72 5.87
CA VAL A 65 3.95 27.26 4.77
C VAL A 65 2.53 26.69 4.83
N GLU A 66 1.56 27.50 4.42
CA GLU A 66 0.19 27.02 4.24
C GLU A 66 0.13 26.15 2.98
N LEU A 67 -0.52 24.99 3.10
CA LEU A 67 -0.77 24.07 2.01
C LEU A 67 -2.24 24.08 1.67
N THR A 68 -2.54 24.19 0.40
CA THR A 68 -3.90 24.10 -0.15
C THR A 68 -4.02 22.90 -1.06
N ASP A 69 -5.23 22.51 -1.42
CA ASP A 69 -5.47 21.43 -2.38
C ASP A 69 -4.82 21.70 -3.75
N GLU A 70 -4.49 22.95 -4.04
CA GLU A 70 -3.85 23.39 -5.27
C GLU A 70 -2.32 23.37 -5.19
N THR A 71 -1.75 23.06 -4.01
CA THR A 71 -0.30 22.99 -3.82
C THR A 71 0.21 21.64 -4.35
N ASP A 72 0.74 21.63 -5.55
CA ASP A 72 1.20 20.42 -6.26
C ASP A 72 2.73 20.26 -6.31
N ASP A 73 3.49 21.30 -5.95
CA ASP A 73 4.96 21.26 -5.92
C ASP A 73 5.47 20.55 -4.65
N PRO A 74 6.17 19.39 -4.79
CA PRO A 74 6.77 18.68 -3.66
C PRO A 74 7.75 19.54 -2.86
N ALA A 75 8.39 20.53 -3.47
CA ALA A 75 9.33 21.41 -2.77
C ALA A 75 8.61 22.33 -1.78
N ILE A 76 7.37 22.73 -2.07
CA ILE A 76 6.55 23.50 -1.13
C ILE A 76 6.12 22.63 0.05
N TRP A 77 5.67 21.40 -0.22
CA TRP A 77 5.37 20.40 0.80
C TRP A 77 6.61 20.10 1.66
N GLY A 78 7.78 20.03 1.04
CA GLY A 78 9.05 19.79 1.71
C GLY A 78 9.44 20.84 2.75
N LYS A 79 8.89 22.04 2.70
CA LYS A 79 9.10 23.05 3.75
C LYS A 79 8.44 22.66 5.07
N ASN A 80 7.30 21.97 4.99
CA ASN A 80 6.62 21.43 6.16
C ASN A 80 7.13 20.04 6.53
N PHE A 81 7.66 19.30 5.57
CA PHE A 81 8.10 17.90 5.71
C PHE A 81 9.53 17.72 5.18
N PRO A 82 10.54 18.38 5.79
CA PRO A 82 11.88 18.41 5.21
C PRO A 82 12.56 17.04 5.13
N MET A 83 12.34 16.16 6.11
CA MET A 83 12.94 14.84 6.12
C MET A 83 12.42 13.97 4.97
N GLN A 84 11.11 14.00 4.72
CA GLN A 84 10.46 13.26 3.63
C GLN A 84 10.92 13.79 2.29
N TYR A 85 10.98 15.11 2.14
CA TYR A 85 11.44 15.73 0.91
C TYR A 85 12.93 15.50 0.63
N ASP A 86 13.76 15.50 1.65
CA ASP A 86 15.17 15.13 1.52
C ASP A 86 15.33 13.66 1.11
N GLY A 87 14.53 12.76 1.71
CA GLY A 87 14.47 11.36 1.29
C GLY A 87 14.08 11.21 -0.17
N TYR A 88 13.03 11.91 -0.60
CA TYR A 88 12.57 11.94 -1.98
C TYR A 88 13.68 12.40 -2.95
N LYS A 89 14.37 13.50 -2.65
CA LYS A 89 15.47 14.00 -3.49
C LYS A 89 16.64 13.02 -3.56
N ARG A 90 16.97 12.38 -2.46
CA ARG A 90 18.11 11.44 -2.37
C ARG A 90 17.85 10.10 -3.05
N THR A 91 16.62 9.79 -3.45
CA THR A 91 16.36 8.57 -4.22
C THR A 91 17.12 8.53 -5.55
N VAL A 92 17.53 9.69 -6.06
CA VAL A 92 18.38 9.84 -7.24
C VAL A 92 19.81 9.36 -6.99
N ASP A 93 20.27 9.46 -5.74
CA ASP A 93 21.65 9.13 -5.33
C ASP A 93 21.77 7.67 -4.85
N GLN A 94 20.81 6.82 -5.13
CA GLN A 94 20.83 5.42 -4.72
C GLN A 94 22.08 4.73 -5.22
N LYS A 95 22.86 4.21 -4.27
CA LYS A 95 24.06 3.42 -4.54
C LYS A 95 23.84 1.99 -4.11
N ARG A 96 24.49 1.06 -4.82
CA ARG A 96 24.52 -0.32 -4.40
C ARG A 96 25.16 -0.43 -3.02
N THR A 97 24.46 -1.06 -2.09
CA THR A 97 24.96 -1.37 -0.76
C THR A 97 25.52 -2.79 -0.72
N ARG A 98 26.20 -3.16 0.37
CA ARG A 98 26.65 -4.55 0.57
C ARG A 98 25.49 -5.57 0.59
N TYR A 99 24.26 -5.13 0.77
CA TYR A 99 23.06 -5.97 0.80
C TYR A 99 22.33 -6.01 -0.54
N GLY A 100 22.90 -5.46 -1.59
CA GLY A 100 22.26 -5.28 -2.88
C GLY A 100 21.77 -3.84 -3.08
N GLY A 101 20.83 -3.67 -4.00
CA GLY A 101 20.33 -2.37 -4.40
C GLY A 101 20.74 -2.03 -5.82
N SER A 102 20.18 -0.96 -6.34
CA SER A 102 20.41 -0.47 -7.69
C SER A 102 21.51 0.58 -7.68
N GLU A 103 22.39 0.51 -8.66
CA GLU A 103 23.23 1.65 -9.02
C GLU A 103 22.52 2.40 -10.13
N ALA A 104 21.76 3.40 -9.78
CA ALA A 104 21.34 4.40 -10.73
C ALA A 104 22.58 5.20 -11.13
N ILE A 105 23.24 4.79 -12.22
CA ILE A 105 24.43 5.50 -12.69
C ILE A 105 23.98 6.85 -13.19
N HIS A 106 24.37 7.89 -12.46
CA HIS A 106 24.31 9.26 -12.95
C HIS A 106 25.23 9.37 -14.17
N LYS A 107 24.68 9.21 -15.35
CA LYS A 107 25.33 9.77 -16.51
C LYS A 107 25.19 11.27 -16.35
N THR A 108 26.29 11.95 -16.03
CA THR A 108 26.31 13.41 -15.97
C THR A 108 25.77 13.93 -17.30
N PRO A 109 24.64 14.63 -17.33
CA PRO A 109 24.11 15.15 -18.56
C PRO A 109 25.10 16.15 -19.16
N LYS A 110 25.14 16.21 -20.47
CA LYS A 110 25.91 17.26 -21.16
C LYS A 110 25.34 18.65 -20.88
N ASP A 111 24.07 18.69 -20.57
CA ASP A 111 23.30 19.87 -20.16
C ASP A 111 23.00 19.80 -18.65
N SER A 112 22.69 20.93 -18.08
CA SER A 112 22.40 21.06 -16.65
C SER A 112 21.09 20.40 -16.18
N ASP A 113 20.25 19.88 -17.08
CA ASP A 113 19.00 19.22 -16.73
C ASP A 113 19.19 17.70 -16.61
N PRO A 114 19.19 17.15 -15.38
CA PRO A 114 19.34 15.71 -15.16
C PRO A 114 18.20 14.87 -15.76
N ARG A 115 17.07 15.49 -16.10
CA ARG A 115 15.93 14.82 -16.74
C ARG A 115 16.18 14.49 -18.19
N SER A 116 17.13 15.17 -18.84
CA SER A 116 17.49 14.93 -20.24
C SER A 116 18.26 13.62 -20.46
N VAL A 117 18.72 12.99 -19.39
CA VAL A 117 19.52 11.76 -19.45
C VAL A 117 18.65 10.53 -19.29
N VAL A 118 18.70 9.67 -20.28
CA VAL A 118 18.05 8.35 -20.23
C VAL A 118 18.88 7.41 -19.35
N SER A 119 18.20 6.70 -18.45
CA SER A 119 18.85 5.72 -17.59
C SER A 119 19.40 4.53 -18.40
N GLN A 120 20.36 3.82 -17.83
CA GLN A 120 21.04 2.71 -18.49
C GLN A 120 20.10 1.53 -18.78
N SER A 121 20.24 0.92 -19.95
CA SER A 121 19.46 -0.25 -20.34
C SER A 121 20.02 -1.50 -19.66
N ARG A 122 19.17 -2.19 -18.91
CA ARG A 122 19.50 -3.50 -18.32
C ARG A 122 19.56 -4.61 -19.36
N LEU A 123 18.83 -4.47 -20.45
CA LEU A 123 18.85 -5.44 -21.56
C LEU A 123 20.14 -5.38 -22.38
N GLU A 124 20.83 -4.24 -22.38
CA GLU A 124 22.16 -4.11 -22.99
C GLU A 124 23.24 -4.72 -22.10
N GLU A 125 23.10 -4.59 -20.76
CA GLU A 125 24.05 -5.19 -19.82
C GLU A 125 23.94 -6.73 -19.79
N ASP A 126 22.72 -7.24 -19.81
CA ASP A 126 22.46 -8.67 -19.82
C ASP A 126 21.38 -9.03 -20.85
N PRO A 127 21.78 -9.35 -22.09
CA PRO A 127 20.84 -9.70 -23.17
C PRO A 127 19.99 -10.97 -22.89
N ARG A 128 20.39 -11.82 -21.92
CA ARG A 128 19.62 -13.01 -21.52
C ARG A 128 18.27 -12.61 -20.92
N LEU A 129 18.16 -11.42 -20.36
CA LEU A 129 16.91 -10.89 -19.81
C LEU A 129 15.82 -10.78 -20.89
N LYS A 130 16.16 -10.56 -22.14
CA LYS A 130 15.21 -10.55 -23.27
C LYS A 130 14.53 -11.91 -23.44
N ILE A 131 15.29 -12.99 -23.26
CA ILE A 131 14.77 -14.35 -23.35
C ILE A 131 13.95 -14.69 -22.10
N MET A 132 14.46 -14.32 -20.93
CA MET A 132 13.78 -14.59 -19.64
C MET A 132 12.43 -13.89 -19.55
N TRP A 133 12.30 -12.72 -20.13
CA TRP A 133 11.07 -11.91 -20.10
C TRP A 133 10.31 -11.92 -21.42
N ASP A 134 10.56 -12.88 -22.28
CA ASP A 134 9.84 -13.00 -23.55
C ASP A 134 8.33 -13.02 -23.33
N GLY A 135 7.61 -12.21 -24.13
CA GLY A 135 6.17 -11.97 -23.96
C GLY A 135 5.78 -10.89 -22.93
N TYR A 136 6.73 -10.35 -22.15
CA TYR A 136 6.50 -9.23 -21.25
C TYR A 136 7.07 -7.92 -21.81
N ALA A 137 6.49 -6.79 -21.43
CA ALA A 137 6.96 -5.47 -21.84
C ALA A 137 8.43 -5.20 -21.47
N PHE A 138 8.94 -5.84 -20.43
CA PHE A 138 10.33 -5.74 -20.00
C PHE A 138 11.33 -6.32 -21.01
N ALA A 139 10.91 -7.23 -21.87
CA ALA A 139 11.77 -7.73 -22.97
C ALA A 139 12.00 -6.69 -24.07
N VAL A 140 11.14 -5.67 -24.16
CA VAL A 140 11.29 -4.56 -25.12
C VAL A 140 12.30 -3.54 -24.61
N ASP A 141 12.10 -3.09 -23.36
CA ASP A 141 12.99 -2.13 -22.71
C ASP A 141 12.88 -2.25 -21.19
N PHE A 142 14.02 -2.39 -20.52
CA PHE A 142 14.13 -2.36 -19.08
C PHE A 142 15.34 -1.54 -18.68
N ARG A 143 15.08 -0.47 -17.95
CA ARG A 143 16.09 0.51 -17.59
C ARG A 143 16.32 0.55 -16.09
N GLU A 144 17.49 1.02 -15.71
CA GLU A 144 17.83 1.32 -14.35
C GLU A 144 16.92 2.42 -13.80
N GLU A 145 16.41 2.21 -12.58
CA GLU A 145 15.60 3.22 -11.89
C GLU A 145 16.47 4.30 -11.30
N ARG A 146 16.14 5.55 -11.55
CA ARG A 146 16.84 6.72 -11.01
C ARG A 146 16.17 7.32 -9.75
N GLY A 147 15.14 6.66 -9.24
CA GLY A 147 14.36 7.11 -8.11
C GLY A 147 13.10 7.90 -8.49
N HIS A 148 12.32 8.26 -7.49
CA HIS A 148 10.96 8.74 -7.65
C HIS A 148 10.86 10.06 -8.42
N GLY A 149 11.82 10.97 -8.25
CA GLY A 149 11.83 12.25 -8.95
C GLY A 149 11.96 12.15 -10.48
N PHE A 150 12.48 11.04 -11.00
CA PHE A 150 12.70 10.81 -12.43
C PHE A 150 11.77 9.77 -13.03
N MET A 151 10.92 9.15 -12.25
CA MET A 151 10.12 8.01 -12.65
C MET A 151 9.29 8.28 -13.91
N LEU A 152 8.58 9.40 -13.96
CA LEU A 152 7.76 9.74 -15.12
C LEU A 152 8.60 10.09 -16.34
N ASP A 153 9.74 10.75 -16.15
CA ASP A 153 10.64 11.10 -17.26
C ASP A 153 11.29 9.84 -17.84
N ASP A 154 11.73 8.92 -16.98
CA ASP A 154 12.28 7.64 -17.42
C ASP A 154 11.26 6.79 -18.17
N GLN A 155 10.00 6.78 -17.74
CA GLN A 155 8.91 6.14 -18.49
C GLN A 155 8.68 6.79 -19.87
N THR A 156 8.88 8.08 -20.00
CA THR A 156 8.74 8.80 -21.29
C THR A 156 9.75 8.31 -22.31
N PHE A 157 10.95 7.96 -21.88
CA PHE A 157 12.06 7.55 -22.74
C PHE A 157 12.16 6.04 -22.95
N THR A 158 11.29 5.23 -22.36
CA THR A 158 11.30 3.80 -22.60
C THR A 158 10.74 3.46 -23.98
N GLU A 159 11.38 2.52 -24.68
CA GLU A 159 10.91 2.03 -25.98
C GLU A 159 9.54 1.36 -25.90
N ARG A 160 9.18 0.85 -24.71
CA ARG A 160 7.83 0.31 -24.44
C ARG A 160 6.72 1.27 -24.81
N GLN A 161 6.93 2.56 -24.59
CA GLN A 161 5.96 3.61 -24.93
C GLN A 161 5.87 3.85 -26.44
N GLY A 162 6.94 3.57 -27.18
CA GLY A 162 6.99 3.71 -28.63
C GLY A 162 6.37 2.53 -29.38
N VAL A 163 6.51 1.31 -28.85
CA VAL A 163 6.01 0.08 -29.48
C VAL A 163 4.50 -0.05 -29.31
N THR A 164 3.99 0.26 -28.14
CA THR A 164 2.55 0.22 -27.83
C THR A 164 2.18 1.50 -27.12
N GLN A 165 1.23 2.24 -27.67
CA GLN A 165 0.72 3.41 -26.98
C GLN A 165 0.13 3.00 -25.63
N GLN A 166 0.81 3.39 -24.57
CA GLN A 166 0.33 3.19 -23.21
C GLN A 166 -0.63 4.33 -22.85
N PRO A 167 -1.71 4.05 -22.12
CA PRO A 167 -2.57 5.11 -21.60
C PRO A 167 -1.85 5.92 -20.52
N GLY A 168 -2.31 7.14 -20.29
CA GLY A 168 -1.80 8.02 -19.25
C GLY A 168 -2.04 7.57 -17.81
N SER A 169 -2.54 6.35 -17.61
CA SER A 169 -2.96 5.82 -16.30
C SER A 169 -1.84 5.74 -15.25
N CYS A 170 -0.58 5.57 -15.65
CA CYS A 170 0.56 5.55 -14.71
C CYS A 170 0.68 6.87 -13.93
N ILE A 171 0.28 7.97 -14.55
CA ILE A 171 0.35 9.32 -14.01
C ILE A 171 -0.55 9.47 -12.78
N ASN A 172 -1.68 8.76 -12.74
CA ASN A 172 -2.63 8.84 -11.62
C ASN A 172 -2.00 8.52 -10.27
N CYS A 173 -0.99 7.63 -10.24
CA CYS A 173 -0.31 7.22 -9.03
C CYS A 173 1.05 7.92 -8.83
N HIS A 174 1.67 8.42 -9.90
CA HIS A 174 3.05 8.88 -9.88
C HIS A 174 3.24 10.36 -10.17
N ALA A 175 2.15 11.13 -10.19
CA ALA A 175 2.19 12.58 -10.33
C ALA A 175 1.23 13.28 -9.39
N SER A 176 1.47 14.57 -9.14
CA SER A 176 0.50 15.45 -8.52
C SER A 176 -0.59 15.79 -9.55
N VAL A 177 -1.76 15.16 -9.42
CA VAL A 177 -2.78 15.15 -10.49
C VAL A 177 -3.99 16.05 -10.23
N TYR A 178 -4.20 16.49 -9.00
CA TYR A 178 -5.41 17.23 -8.63
C TYR A 178 -5.68 18.45 -9.53
N ASN A 179 -4.68 19.32 -9.68
CA ASN A 179 -4.79 20.51 -10.52
C ASN A 179 -4.97 20.16 -12.00
N THR A 180 -4.32 19.09 -12.46
CA THR A 180 -4.46 18.60 -13.81
C THR A 180 -5.87 18.09 -14.09
N TYR A 181 -6.45 17.31 -13.17
CA TYR A 181 -7.83 16.84 -13.31
C TYR A 181 -8.83 17.98 -13.28
N LYS A 182 -8.67 18.91 -12.34
CA LYS A 182 -9.53 20.09 -12.24
C LYS A 182 -9.52 20.93 -13.52
N ARG A 183 -8.33 21.10 -14.11
CA ARG A 183 -8.14 21.84 -15.36
C ARG A 183 -8.73 21.12 -16.57
N LEU A 184 -8.41 19.83 -16.76
CA LEU A 184 -8.87 19.07 -17.92
C LEU A 184 -10.33 18.70 -17.86
N GLY A 185 -10.90 18.61 -16.65
CA GLY A 185 -12.30 18.34 -16.42
C GLY A 185 -13.18 19.58 -16.25
N ASN A 186 -12.63 20.80 -16.51
CA ASN A 186 -13.37 22.05 -16.32
C ASN A 186 -14.01 22.17 -14.91
N GLY A 187 -13.27 21.73 -13.89
CA GLY A 187 -13.71 21.71 -12.50
C GLY A 187 -14.23 20.35 -12.01
N ASP A 188 -14.57 19.44 -12.90
CA ASP A 188 -14.96 18.06 -12.56
C ASP A 188 -13.72 17.16 -12.55
N ILE A 189 -13.35 16.69 -11.36
CA ILE A 189 -12.19 15.83 -11.15
C ILE A 189 -12.33 14.48 -11.86
N PHE A 190 -13.52 13.90 -11.89
CA PHE A 190 -13.76 12.62 -12.53
C PHE A 190 -13.68 12.72 -14.06
N ALA A 191 -14.22 13.78 -14.64
CA ALA A 191 -14.07 14.07 -16.06
C ALA A 191 -12.59 14.31 -16.42
N GLY A 192 -11.83 14.97 -15.55
CA GLY A 192 -10.41 15.19 -15.71
C GLY A 192 -9.59 13.90 -15.62
N PHE A 193 -9.91 13.01 -14.69
CA PHE A 193 -9.34 11.68 -14.58
C PHE A 193 -9.55 10.88 -15.89
N ASP A 194 -10.78 10.84 -16.37
CA ASP A 194 -11.11 10.17 -17.63
C ASP A 194 -10.37 10.76 -18.83
N ALA A 195 -10.22 12.08 -18.87
CA ALA A 195 -9.48 12.76 -19.93
C ALA A 195 -8.01 12.36 -19.94
N VAL A 196 -7.34 12.32 -18.78
CA VAL A 196 -5.93 11.91 -18.66
C VAL A 196 -5.75 10.44 -19.07
N ASN A 197 -6.65 9.56 -18.66
CA ASN A 197 -6.55 8.13 -18.95
C ASN A 197 -6.75 7.81 -20.47
N LYS A 198 -7.45 8.66 -21.19
CA LYS A 198 -7.66 8.50 -22.64
C LYS A 198 -6.48 9.01 -23.47
N LEU A 199 -5.61 9.83 -22.88
CA LEU A 199 -4.43 10.32 -23.59
C LEU A 199 -3.36 9.21 -23.69
N PRO A 200 -2.59 9.16 -24.76
CA PRO A 200 -1.31 8.44 -24.78
C PRO A 200 -0.41 8.97 -23.66
N TYR A 201 0.41 8.09 -23.09
CA TYR A 201 1.26 8.44 -21.95
C TYR A 201 2.08 9.72 -22.18
N GLN A 202 2.73 9.85 -23.34
CA GLN A 202 3.57 11.00 -23.66
C GLN A 202 2.79 12.33 -23.65
N GLU A 203 1.53 12.31 -24.09
CA GLU A 203 0.68 13.50 -24.07
C GLU A 203 0.16 13.78 -22.65
N ALA A 204 -0.23 12.72 -21.91
CA ALA A 204 -0.65 12.84 -20.53
C ALA A 204 0.50 13.36 -19.65
N ARG A 205 1.76 12.91 -19.87
CA ARG A 205 2.94 13.37 -19.13
C ARG A 205 3.16 14.88 -19.25
N LYS A 206 2.85 15.47 -20.41
CA LYS A 206 2.94 16.93 -20.61
C LYS A 206 1.92 17.72 -19.79
N GLN A 207 0.86 17.06 -19.34
CA GLN A 207 -0.20 17.71 -18.55
C GLN A 207 0.13 17.84 -17.08
N VAL A 208 1.09 17.08 -16.58
CA VAL A 208 1.49 17.06 -15.17
C VAL A 208 2.87 17.67 -14.98
N THR A 209 3.06 18.36 -13.87
CA THR A 209 4.28 19.13 -13.60
C THR A 209 5.25 18.39 -12.69
N HIS A 210 4.74 17.69 -11.68
CA HIS A 210 5.54 17.13 -10.61
C HIS A 210 5.28 15.63 -10.46
N PRO A 211 6.33 14.78 -10.67
CA PRO A 211 6.26 13.39 -10.25
C PRO A 211 6.23 13.30 -8.72
N VAL A 212 5.47 12.35 -8.22
CA VAL A 212 5.39 11.97 -6.79
C VAL A 212 5.49 10.45 -6.67
N ALA A 213 5.86 9.98 -5.50
CA ALA A 213 6.00 8.55 -5.23
C ALA A 213 4.90 8.06 -4.29
#